data_0e62c89a260a925dbddbe7587957d753
#
_entry.id   0e62c89a260a925dbddbe7587957d753
#
_cell.length_a   1.000
_cell.length_b   1.000
_cell.length_c   1.000
_cell.angle_alpha   90.00
_cell.angle_beta   90.00
_cell.angle_gamma   90.00
#
_symmetry.space_group_name_H-M   'P 1'
#
loop_
_entity.id
_entity.type
_entity.pdbx_description
1 polymer ?
#
loop_
_entity_poly.entity_id
_entity_poly.type
_entity_poly.pdbx_seq_one_letter_code
_entity_poly.pdbx_strand_id
1 'polypeptide(L)'
;KKVSKYIGLNETVVAQQSLEIPYAYFWKELLRDQGKTIGRLDSRYIGIDRIDAGEKSDYNPELTSWEHSFTPAINMYLRDELGYKTDLNYFIFGPTYPWDNTNNKTGDNLRQAMMQNPYLNLLVQSGYYDGATNYFDAKYTMWQLDRSGHMKNRLSFKGYRSGHMMYLRYEDLKQSNQDLREFILSSLPNPEQAAKY
;
A
#
# COMPACT_ATOMS: atom_id res chain seq x y z
N LYS A 1 -19.75 -5.55 -18.40
CA LYS A 1 -18.83 -5.85 -19.52
C LYS A 1 -17.53 -5.06 -19.49
N LYS A 2 -17.57 -3.72 -19.44
CA LYS A 2 -16.34 -2.89 -19.47
C LYS A 2 -15.50 -3.08 -18.20
N VAL A 3 -16.12 -3.02 -17.02
CA VAL A 3 -15.45 -3.24 -15.72
C VAL A 3 -14.83 -4.64 -15.65
N SER A 4 -15.58 -5.68 -16.03
CA SER A 4 -15.10 -7.07 -16.06
C SER A 4 -13.78 -7.22 -16.82
N LYS A 5 -13.67 -6.58 -18.01
CA LYS A 5 -12.44 -6.61 -18.80
C LYS A 5 -11.23 -5.97 -18.11
N TYR A 6 -11.45 -4.93 -17.32
CA TYR A 6 -10.34 -4.23 -16.61
C TYR A 6 -9.88 -4.97 -15.36
N ILE A 7 -10.83 -5.58 -14.64
CA ILE A 7 -10.50 -6.23 -13.36
C ILE A 7 -10.24 -7.74 -13.47
N GLY A 8 -10.52 -8.35 -14.63
CA GLY A 8 -10.31 -9.79 -14.87
C GLY A 8 -11.38 -10.71 -14.27
N LEU A 9 -12.45 -10.18 -13.67
CA LEU A 9 -13.55 -11.00 -13.14
C LEU A 9 -14.65 -11.25 -14.18
N ASN A 10 -15.38 -12.34 -13.99
CA ASN A 10 -16.52 -12.70 -14.85
C ASN A 10 -17.60 -11.61 -14.82
N GLU A 11 -18.25 -11.36 -15.97
CA GLU A 11 -19.33 -10.35 -16.10
C GLU A 11 -20.50 -10.62 -15.13
N THR A 12 -20.84 -11.89 -14.92
CA THR A 12 -21.92 -12.29 -14.00
C THR A 12 -21.57 -11.92 -12.56
N VAL A 13 -20.34 -12.21 -12.13
CA VAL A 13 -19.83 -11.85 -10.80
C VAL A 13 -19.87 -10.34 -10.59
N VAL A 14 -19.38 -9.57 -11.55
CA VAL A 14 -19.38 -8.11 -11.49
C VAL A 14 -20.81 -7.54 -11.41
N ALA A 15 -21.76 -8.13 -12.12
CA ALA A 15 -23.17 -7.73 -12.07
C ALA A 15 -23.81 -8.09 -10.72
N GLN A 16 -23.58 -9.29 -10.20
CA GLN A 16 -24.10 -9.72 -8.90
C GLN A 16 -23.57 -8.85 -7.74
N GLN A 17 -22.36 -8.36 -7.84
CA GLN A 17 -21.77 -7.42 -6.87
C GLN A 17 -22.17 -5.95 -7.12
N SER A 18 -23.12 -5.70 -8.04
CA SER A 18 -23.60 -4.34 -8.37
C SER A 18 -22.47 -3.34 -8.69
N LEU A 19 -21.35 -3.80 -9.25
CA LEU A 19 -20.12 -3.08 -9.53
C LEU A 19 -19.28 -2.69 -8.28
N GLU A 20 -19.76 -2.98 -7.08
CA GLU A 20 -19.06 -2.74 -5.81
C GLU A 20 -18.40 -4.04 -5.34
N ILE A 21 -17.19 -4.30 -5.79
CA ILE A 21 -16.46 -5.52 -5.48
C ILE A 21 -15.57 -5.28 -4.27
N PRO A 22 -15.87 -5.90 -3.09
CA PRO A 22 -15.02 -5.79 -1.92
C PRO A 22 -13.62 -6.34 -2.20
N TYR A 23 -12.57 -5.71 -1.69
CA TYR A 23 -11.18 -6.14 -1.92
C TYR A 23 -10.96 -7.61 -1.52
N ALA A 24 -11.44 -8.01 -0.33
CA ALA A 24 -11.30 -9.38 0.13
C ALA A 24 -11.96 -10.39 -0.81
N TYR A 25 -13.11 -10.05 -1.37
CA TYR A 25 -13.78 -10.84 -2.37
C TYR A 25 -12.96 -10.93 -3.66
N PHE A 26 -12.39 -9.82 -4.12
CA PHE A 26 -11.53 -9.79 -5.30
C PHE A 26 -10.31 -10.71 -5.18
N TRP A 27 -9.63 -10.70 -4.02
CA TRP A 27 -8.46 -11.57 -3.80
C TRP A 27 -8.82 -13.05 -3.83
N LYS A 28 -10.02 -13.40 -3.38
CA LYS A 28 -10.56 -14.77 -3.39
C LYS A 28 -11.04 -15.17 -4.78
N GLU A 29 -11.66 -14.23 -5.52
CA GLU A 29 -12.40 -14.52 -6.75
C GLU A 29 -11.53 -14.60 -8.00
N LEU A 30 -10.46 -13.79 -8.08
CA LEU A 30 -9.71 -13.56 -9.31
C LEU A 30 -9.19 -14.86 -9.97
N LEU A 31 -8.75 -15.82 -9.17
CA LEU A 31 -8.22 -17.10 -9.63
C LEU A 31 -9.01 -18.31 -9.09
N ARG A 32 -10.25 -18.08 -8.67
CA ARG A 32 -11.11 -19.12 -8.10
C ARG A 32 -11.33 -20.32 -9.03
N ASP A 33 -11.47 -20.07 -10.32
CA ASP A 33 -11.60 -21.11 -11.35
C ASP A 33 -10.38 -22.02 -11.46
N GLN A 34 -9.23 -21.58 -10.94
CA GLN A 34 -7.99 -22.34 -10.85
C GLN A 34 -7.76 -22.95 -9.45
N GLY A 35 -8.73 -22.84 -8.53
CA GLY A 35 -8.59 -23.25 -7.13
C GLY A 35 -7.53 -22.46 -6.37
N LYS A 36 -7.35 -21.19 -6.69
CA LYS A 36 -6.29 -20.32 -6.13
C LYS A 36 -6.83 -19.02 -5.57
N THR A 37 -6.09 -18.45 -4.61
CA THR A 37 -6.29 -17.13 -4.06
C THR A 37 -5.03 -16.30 -4.23
N ILE A 38 -5.15 -14.97 -4.26
CA ILE A 38 -4.01 -14.06 -4.39
C ILE A 38 -3.73 -13.33 -3.07
N GLY A 39 -2.49 -12.90 -2.90
CA GLY A 39 -2.04 -12.15 -1.72
C GLY A 39 -2.68 -10.76 -1.61
N ARG A 40 -2.96 -10.37 -0.39
CA ARG A 40 -3.47 -9.04 -0.04
C ARG A 40 -2.39 -7.97 -0.13
N LEU A 41 -1.23 -8.23 0.45
CA LEU A 41 -0.11 -7.27 0.49
C LEU A 41 0.73 -7.32 -0.79
N ASP A 42 0.65 -8.43 -1.51
CA ASP A 42 1.27 -8.59 -2.83
C ASP A 42 0.51 -9.62 -3.65
N SER A 43 -0.30 -9.17 -4.58
CA SER A 43 -1.17 -10.03 -5.40
C SER A 43 -0.43 -10.95 -6.39
N ARG A 44 0.90 -10.87 -6.47
CA ARG A 44 1.73 -11.83 -7.23
C ARG A 44 1.94 -13.14 -6.48
N TYR A 45 1.78 -13.14 -5.14
CA TYR A 45 1.79 -14.35 -4.35
C TYR A 45 0.45 -15.07 -4.48
N ILE A 46 0.52 -16.39 -4.69
CA ILE A 46 -0.64 -17.23 -4.92
C ILE A 46 -0.68 -18.30 -3.84
N GLY A 47 -1.87 -18.53 -3.31
CA GLY A 47 -2.15 -19.54 -2.30
C GLY A 47 -3.30 -20.45 -2.70
N ILE A 48 -3.56 -21.45 -1.84
CA ILE A 48 -4.67 -22.38 -1.95
C ILE A 48 -5.44 -22.33 -0.65
N ASP A 49 -6.70 -21.95 -0.73
CA ASP A 49 -7.60 -21.98 0.42
C ASP A 49 -8.12 -23.41 0.68
N ARG A 50 -8.58 -23.66 1.90
CA ARG A 50 -9.18 -24.95 2.27
C ARG A 50 -10.40 -25.29 1.40
N ILE A 51 -11.17 -24.28 1.01
CA ILE A 51 -12.32 -24.41 0.11
C ILE A 51 -12.33 -23.25 -0.88
N ASP A 52 -12.76 -23.52 -2.11
CA ASP A 52 -12.83 -22.48 -3.14
C ASP A 52 -14.00 -21.52 -2.94
N ALA A 53 -15.07 -21.96 -2.25
CA ALA A 53 -16.23 -21.14 -1.95
C ALA A 53 -15.92 -20.05 -0.90
N GLY A 54 -16.84 -19.11 -0.73
CA GLY A 54 -16.75 -18.03 0.26
C GLY A 54 -16.26 -16.72 -0.31
N GLU A 55 -16.23 -15.69 0.56
CA GLU A 55 -15.96 -14.31 0.17
C GLU A 55 -14.56 -13.84 0.56
N LYS A 56 -13.84 -14.62 1.36
CA LYS A 56 -12.53 -14.24 1.90
C LYS A 56 -11.55 -15.39 1.78
N SER A 57 -10.30 -15.06 1.57
CA SER A 57 -9.20 -16.02 1.64
C SER A 57 -8.95 -16.44 3.08
N ASP A 58 -8.51 -17.69 3.29
CA ASP A 58 -8.19 -18.23 4.62
C ASP A 58 -6.96 -17.54 5.23
N TYR A 59 -6.04 -17.06 4.41
CA TYR A 59 -4.79 -16.44 4.81
C TYR A 59 -4.24 -15.51 3.72
N ASN A 60 -3.17 -14.80 4.02
CA ASN A 60 -2.43 -14.01 3.05
C ASN A 60 -1.21 -14.81 2.55
N PRO A 61 -1.20 -15.30 1.30
CA PRO A 61 -0.16 -16.21 0.78
C PRO A 61 1.28 -15.67 0.91
N GLU A 62 1.46 -14.37 0.77
CA GLU A 62 2.76 -13.72 0.90
C GLU A 62 3.37 -13.89 2.29
N LEU A 63 2.55 -13.96 3.34
CA LEU A 63 3.03 -14.11 4.73
C LEU A 63 3.75 -15.42 4.96
N THR A 64 3.39 -16.48 4.23
CA THR A 64 4.09 -17.76 4.30
C THR A 64 5.59 -17.62 4.03
N SER A 65 5.97 -16.79 3.05
CA SER A 65 7.38 -16.49 2.78
C SER A 65 7.97 -15.46 3.73
N TRP A 66 7.21 -14.41 4.05
CA TRP A 66 7.73 -13.27 4.79
C TRP A 66 7.95 -13.56 6.27
N GLU A 67 7.03 -14.25 6.92
CA GLU A 67 7.16 -14.60 8.33
C GLU A 67 8.39 -15.45 8.63
N HIS A 68 8.66 -16.44 7.78
CA HIS A 68 9.84 -17.30 7.93
C HIS A 68 11.16 -16.55 7.78
N SER A 69 11.17 -15.47 7.02
CA SER A 69 12.38 -14.68 6.79
C SER A 69 12.53 -13.57 7.84
N PHE A 70 11.47 -12.81 8.08
CA PHE A 70 11.55 -11.60 8.91
C PHE A 70 11.48 -11.89 10.41
N THR A 71 10.69 -12.87 10.86
CA THR A 71 10.55 -13.15 12.29
C THR A 71 11.88 -13.56 12.95
N PRO A 72 12.64 -14.53 12.41
CA PRO A 72 13.96 -14.84 12.99
C PRO A 72 14.93 -13.67 12.86
N ALA A 73 14.95 -12.98 11.74
CA ALA A 73 15.88 -11.88 11.49
C ALA A 73 15.68 -10.73 12.48
N ILE A 74 14.45 -10.27 12.71
CA ILE A 74 14.19 -9.18 13.67
C ILE A 74 14.52 -9.59 15.11
N ASN A 75 14.18 -10.82 15.51
CA ASN A 75 14.48 -11.31 16.86
C ASN A 75 16.00 -11.41 17.10
N MET A 76 16.76 -11.88 16.12
CA MET A 76 18.21 -11.91 16.18
C MET A 76 18.79 -10.47 16.24
N TYR A 77 18.34 -9.58 15.37
CA TYR A 77 18.80 -8.19 15.33
C TYR A 77 18.56 -7.45 16.64
N LEU A 78 17.37 -7.60 17.24
CA LEU A 78 17.04 -6.98 18.52
C LEU A 78 17.95 -7.47 19.64
N ARG A 79 18.24 -8.78 19.70
CA ARG A 79 19.06 -9.37 20.78
C ARG A 79 20.55 -9.15 20.59
N ASP A 80 21.04 -9.43 19.38
CA ASP A 80 22.48 -9.55 19.12
C ASP A 80 23.09 -8.20 18.74
N GLU A 81 22.37 -7.40 17.92
CA GLU A 81 22.88 -6.12 17.44
C GLU A 81 22.50 -4.95 18.38
N LEU A 82 21.24 -4.92 18.81
CA LEU A 82 20.75 -3.82 19.66
C LEU A 82 20.85 -4.11 21.16
N GLY A 83 21.25 -5.32 21.55
CA GLY A 83 21.39 -5.71 22.95
C GLY A 83 20.09 -5.73 23.76
N TYR A 84 18.93 -5.77 23.08
CA TYR A 84 17.63 -5.83 23.74
C TYR A 84 17.35 -7.24 24.27
N LYS A 85 17.61 -7.45 25.54
CA LYS A 85 17.45 -8.75 26.20
C LYS A 85 16.04 -8.88 26.75
N THR A 86 15.27 -9.80 26.20
CA THR A 86 13.92 -10.13 26.63
C THR A 86 13.59 -11.58 26.29
N ASP A 87 12.73 -12.21 27.09
CA ASP A 87 12.17 -13.54 26.80
C ASP A 87 10.94 -13.45 25.87
N LEU A 88 10.49 -12.23 25.55
CA LEU A 88 9.37 -12.01 24.65
C LEU A 88 9.84 -12.07 23.20
N ASN A 89 9.06 -12.73 22.35
CA ASN A 89 9.27 -12.70 20.92
C ASN A 89 8.63 -11.45 20.30
N TYR A 90 9.32 -10.86 19.35
CA TYR A 90 8.74 -9.85 18.49
C TYR A 90 7.95 -10.55 17.38
N PHE A 91 6.64 -10.29 17.32
CA PHE A 91 5.77 -10.78 16.28
C PHE A 91 5.58 -9.70 15.22
N ILE A 92 6.04 -9.94 14.00
CA ILE A 92 5.94 -8.94 12.92
C ILE A 92 4.50 -8.64 12.50
N PHE A 93 3.57 -9.57 12.74
CA PHE A 93 2.14 -9.42 12.54
C PHE A 93 1.37 -9.65 13.85
N GLY A 94 1.79 -8.93 14.89
CA GLY A 94 1.09 -8.97 16.17
C GLY A 94 -0.34 -8.42 16.11
N PRO A 95 -1.18 -8.69 17.09
CA PRO A 95 -2.54 -8.19 17.13
C PRO A 95 -2.53 -6.66 17.26
N THR A 96 -3.12 -5.98 16.28
CA THR A 96 -3.27 -4.51 16.28
C THR A 96 -4.71 -4.06 16.54
N TYR A 97 -5.60 -4.98 16.84
CA TYR A 97 -7.00 -4.70 17.14
C TYR A 97 -7.24 -4.54 18.65
N PRO A 98 -8.20 -3.68 19.02
CA PRO A 98 -8.99 -2.82 18.13
C PRO A 98 -8.19 -1.62 17.59
N TRP A 99 -8.30 -1.36 16.28
CA TRP A 99 -7.78 -0.15 15.65
C TRP A 99 -8.89 0.90 15.64
N ASP A 100 -8.68 2.02 16.31
CA ASP A 100 -9.66 3.10 16.38
C ASP A 100 -9.55 4.03 15.18
N ASN A 101 -10.55 3.96 14.30
CA ASN A 101 -10.72 4.86 13.15
C ASN A 101 -11.77 5.95 13.40
N THR A 102 -12.27 6.09 14.61
CA THR A 102 -13.22 7.16 14.95
C THR A 102 -12.51 8.53 14.78
N ASN A 103 -13.24 9.49 14.24
CA ASN A 103 -12.70 10.84 13.99
C ASN A 103 -11.46 10.92 13.09
N ASN A 104 -11.30 9.96 12.18
CA ASN A 104 -10.21 10.01 11.21
C ASN A 104 -10.35 11.22 10.26
N LYS A 105 -9.56 12.26 10.54
CA LYS A 105 -9.46 13.50 9.76
C LYS A 105 -8.09 13.67 9.11
N THR A 106 -7.34 12.59 8.94
CA THR A 106 -5.95 12.62 8.45
C THR A 106 -5.85 13.35 7.11
N GLY A 107 -6.77 13.10 6.19
CA GLY A 107 -6.82 13.80 4.90
C GLY A 107 -7.04 15.29 5.05
N ASP A 108 -8.02 15.72 5.86
CA ASP A 108 -8.29 17.13 6.10
C ASP A 108 -7.11 17.83 6.78
N ASN A 109 -6.47 17.16 7.74
CA ASN A 109 -5.27 17.66 8.41
C ASN A 109 -4.11 17.84 7.43
N LEU A 110 -3.88 16.88 6.53
CA LEU A 110 -2.87 16.99 5.47
C LEU A 110 -3.17 18.16 4.55
N ARG A 111 -4.42 18.28 4.09
CA ARG A 111 -4.86 19.42 3.26
C ARG A 111 -4.59 20.73 3.96
N GLN A 112 -4.98 20.86 5.22
CA GLN A 112 -4.75 22.07 6.01
C GLN A 112 -3.25 22.39 6.15
N ALA A 113 -2.44 21.39 6.46
CA ALA A 113 -0.98 21.54 6.56
C ALA A 113 -0.37 22.04 5.24
N MET A 114 -0.79 21.48 4.11
CA MET A 114 -0.31 21.89 2.78
C MET A 114 -0.80 23.29 2.38
N MET A 115 -1.99 23.69 2.81
CA MET A 115 -2.50 25.05 2.56
C MET A 115 -1.78 26.12 3.39
N GLN A 116 -1.45 25.79 4.64
CA GLN A 116 -0.70 26.70 5.52
C GLN A 116 0.79 26.76 5.20
N ASN A 117 1.32 25.73 4.54
CA ASN A 117 2.73 25.63 4.17
C ASN A 117 2.87 25.51 2.65
N PRO A 118 2.96 26.62 1.92
CA PRO A 118 2.96 26.61 0.45
C PRO A 118 4.17 25.91 -0.17
N TYR A 119 5.23 25.67 0.59
CA TYR A 119 6.43 24.94 0.16
C TYR A 119 6.41 23.44 0.53
N LEU A 120 5.38 23.00 1.24
CA LEU A 120 5.25 21.58 1.57
C LEU A 120 4.86 20.77 0.33
N ASN A 121 5.74 19.88 -0.08
CA ASN A 121 5.51 18.92 -1.15
C ASN A 121 5.19 17.54 -0.57
N LEU A 122 4.45 16.74 -1.32
CA LEU A 122 4.07 15.38 -0.95
C LEU A 122 4.48 14.40 -2.07
N LEU A 123 5.17 13.35 -1.68
CA LEU A 123 5.46 12.19 -2.54
C LEU A 123 4.66 11.00 -2.03
N VAL A 124 3.88 10.41 -2.92
CA VAL A 124 3.18 9.13 -2.69
C VAL A 124 3.87 8.06 -3.53
N GLN A 125 4.39 7.03 -2.84
CA GLN A 125 5.02 5.87 -3.46
C GLN A 125 4.13 4.65 -3.24
N SER A 126 3.85 3.88 -4.30
CA SER A 126 2.92 2.75 -4.23
C SER A 126 3.39 1.58 -5.09
N GLY A 127 3.16 0.35 -4.61
CA GLY A 127 3.30 -0.86 -5.42
C GLY A 127 2.04 -1.14 -6.24
N TYR A 128 2.19 -1.52 -7.50
CA TYR A 128 1.05 -1.83 -8.38
C TYR A 128 0.28 -3.09 -7.97
N TYR A 129 0.93 -3.99 -7.23
CA TYR A 129 0.36 -5.26 -6.78
C TYR A 129 -0.09 -5.24 -5.31
N ASP A 130 -0.09 -4.05 -4.69
CA ASP A 130 -0.59 -3.86 -3.33
C ASP A 130 -2.11 -3.83 -3.33
N GLY A 131 -2.74 -4.85 -2.76
CA GLY A 131 -4.18 -4.93 -2.57
C GLY A 131 -4.67 -4.37 -1.23
N ALA A 132 -3.76 -4.01 -0.32
CA ALA A 132 -4.09 -3.43 0.98
C ALA A 132 -4.19 -1.91 0.93
N THR A 133 -3.25 -1.26 0.23
CA THR A 133 -3.22 0.19 0.00
C THR A 133 -3.02 0.46 -1.48
N ASN A 134 -4.09 0.31 -2.24
CA ASN A 134 -4.07 0.40 -3.70
C ASN A 134 -3.49 1.71 -4.21
N TYR A 135 -2.60 1.63 -5.18
CA TYR A 135 -1.95 2.82 -5.75
C TYR A 135 -2.96 3.84 -6.30
N PHE A 136 -4.06 3.37 -6.87
CA PHE A 136 -5.07 4.26 -7.44
C PHE A 136 -5.94 4.90 -6.36
N ASP A 137 -6.29 4.19 -5.29
CA ASP A 137 -7.01 4.75 -4.15
C ASP A 137 -6.22 5.86 -3.45
N ALA A 138 -4.92 5.65 -3.24
CA ALA A 138 -4.04 6.69 -2.72
C ALA A 138 -4.06 7.94 -3.63
N LYS A 139 -3.94 7.73 -4.92
CA LYS A 139 -3.97 8.80 -5.93
C LYS A 139 -5.31 9.51 -5.97
N TYR A 140 -6.41 8.75 -5.99
CA TYR A 140 -7.77 9.28 -5.97
C TYR A 140 -8.05 10.09 -4.70
N THR A 141 -7.65 9.59 -3.53
CA THR A 141 -7.77 10.29 -2.25
C THR A 141 -7.06 11.63 -2.29
N MET A 142 -5.83 11.68 -2.80
CA MET A 142 -5.09 12.95 -2.93
C MET A 142 -5.79 13.92 -3.90
N TRP A 143 -6.37 13.44 -4.99
CA TRP A 143 -7.16 14.28 -5.89
C TRP A 143 -8.45 14.81 -5.23
N GLN A 144 -9.08 14.02 -4.35
CA GLN A 144 -10.25 14.49 -3.60
C GLN A 144 -9.90 15.56 -2.55
N LEU A 145 -8.69 15.53 -2.00
CA LEU A 145 -8.21 16.59 -1.10
C LEU A 145 -8.00 17.92 -1.82
N ASP A 146 -7.66 17.87 -3.10
CA ASP A 146 -7.36 19.06 -3.93
C ASP A 146 -8.29 19.17 -5.15
N ARG A 147 -9.60 19.21 -4.92
CA ARG A 147 -10.61 19.29 -5.99
C ARG A 147 -10.42 20.49 -6.92
N SER A 148 -9.87 21.59 -6.41
CA SER A 148 -9.60 22.80 -7.18
C SER A 148 -8.27 22.79 -7.92
N GLY A 149 -7.41 21.79 -7.68
CA GLY A 149 -6.11 21.63 -8.33
C GLY A 149 -5.04 22.63 -7.90
N HIS A 150 -5.22 23.33 -6.77
CA HIS A 150 -4.26 24.34 -6.28
C HIS A 150 -2.95 23.74 -5.77
N MET A 151 -2.96 22.46 -5.36
CA MET A 151 -1.79 21.74 -4.86
C MET A 151 -1.21 20.75 -5.88
N LYS A 152 -1.77 20.67 -7.08
CA LYS A 152 -1.44 19.65 -8.07
C LYS A 152 0.07 19.57 -8.38
N ASN A 153 0.74 20.69 -8.44
CA ASN A 153 2.19 20.77 -8.69
C ASN A 153 3.05 20.40 -7.48
N ARG A 154 2.44 20.19 -6.31
CA ARG A 154 3.11 19.77 -5.07
C ARG A 154 2.81 18.31 -4.69
N LEU A 155 2.02 17.61 -5.52
CA LEU A 155 1.68 16.21 -5.34
C LEU A 155 2.43 15.37 -6.39
N SER A 156 3.33 14.52 -5.94
CA SER A 156 4.09 13.60 -6.79
C SER A 156 3.66 12.16 -6.54
N PHE A 157 3.56 11.37 -7.60
CA PHE A 157 3.15 9.96 -7.52
C PHE A 157 4.16 9.09 -8.25
N LYS A 158 4.65 8.07 -7.57
CA LYS A 158 5.56 7.06 -8.12
C LYS A 158 4.99 5.66 -7.90
N GLY A 159 5.05 4.83 -8.92
CA GLY A 159 4.54 3.46 -8.89
C GLY A 159 5.61 2.45 -9.25
N TYR A 160 5.61 1.31 -8.55
CA TYR A 160 6.61 0.26 -8.67
C TYR A 160 5.99 -1.09 -8.99
N ARG A 161 6.73 -1.97 -9.66
CA ARG A 161 6.29 -3.33 -10.00
C ARG A 161 6.42 -4.30 -8.80
N SER A 162 5.94 -3.84 -7.65
CA SER A 162 5.98 -4.52 -6.36
C SER A 162 4.62 -4.46 -5.68
N GLY A 163 4.47 -5.17 -4.57
CA GLY A 163 3.34 -5.05 -3.64
C GLY A 163 3.60 -4.00 -2.56
N HIS A 164 2.99 -4.20 -1.40
CA HIS A 164 3.04 -3.29 -0.25
C HIS A 164 4.46 -2.99 0.24
N MET A 165 5.30 -4.03 0.32
CA MET A 165 6.72 -3.89 0.64
C MET A 165 7.53 -3.75 -0.64
N MET A 166 7.47 -2.59 -1.30
CA MET A 166 8.10 -2.34 -2.60
C MET A 166 9.62 -2.50 -2.57
N TYR A 167 10.24 -2.35 -1.41
CA TYR A 167 11.68 -2.51 -1.19
C TYR A 167 12.17 -3.97 -1.21
N LEU A 168 11.29 -4.97 -1.26
CA LEU A 168 11.68 -6.38 -1.39
C LEU A 168 12.18 -6.73 -2.80
N ARG A 169 11.78 -5.99 -3.81
CA ARG A 169 12.31 -6.11 -5.15
C ARG A 169 13.48 -5.13 -5.33
N TYR A 170 14.68 -5.67 -5.60
CA TYR A 170 15.92 -4.87 -5.62
C TYR A 170 15.85 -3.68 -6.59
N GLU A 171 15.31 -3.88 -7.78
CA GLU A 171 15.16 -2.81 -8.78
C GLU A 171 14.24 -1.69 -8.29
N ASP A 172 13.16 -2.06 -7.60
CA ASP A 172 12.21 -1.08 -7.04
C ASP A 172 12.77 -0.40 -5.79
N LEU A 173 13.55 -1.11 -4.96
CA LEU A 173 14.30 -0.50 -3.86
C LEU A 173 15.25 0.57 -4.38
N LYS A 174 16.02 0.27 -5.42
CA LYS A 174 16.95 1.20 -6.04
C LYS A 174 16.22 2.40 -6.65
N GLN A 175 15.14 2.14 -7.39
CA GLN A 175 14.36 3.19 -8.04
C GLN A 175 13.64 4.08 -7.02
N SER A 176 13.03 3.50 -6.00
CA SER A 176 12.34 4.27 -4.95
C SER A 176 13.29 5.17 -4.16
N ASN A 177 14.51 4.69 -3.91
CA ASN A 177 15.55 5.50 -3.27
C ASN A 177 15.99 6.67 -4.15
N GLN A 178 16.15 6.44 -5.46
CA GLN A 178 16.46 7.51 -6.40
C GLN A 178 15.31 8.52 -6.49
N ASP A 179 14.08 8.07 -6.64
CA ASP A 179 12.89 8.92 -6.70
C ASP A 179 12.74 9.76 -5.41
N LEU A 180 13.01 9.18 -4.25
CA LEU A 180 13.00 9.90 -2.98
C LEU A 180 14.10 10.98 -2.93
N ARG A 181 15.31 10.66 -3.37
CA ARG A 181 16.41 11.62 -3.46
C ARG A 181 16.05 12.80 -4.38
N GLU A 182 15.54 12.50 -5.56
CA GLU A 182 15.12 13.53 -6.53
C GLU A 182 14.00 14.40 -5.96
N PHE A 183 13.02 13.79 -5.28
CA PHE A 183 11.94 14.52 -4.62
C PHE A 183 12.46 15.45 -3.52
N ILE A 184 13.37 14.98 -2.67
CA ILE A 184 13.99 15.83 -1.63
C ILE A 184 14.71 17.00 -2.27
N LEU A 185 15.57 16.76 -3.26
CA LEU A 185 16.32 17.81 -3.94
C LEU A 185 15.41 18.84 -4.62
N SER A 186 14.33 18.39 -5.27
CA SER A 186 13.36 19.28 -5.91
C SER A 186 12.49 20.06 -4.93
N SER A 187 12.41 19.61 -3.69
CA SER A 187 11.63 20.24 -2.61
C SER A 187 12.43 21.23 -1.76
N LEU A 188 13.76 21.28 -1.95
CA LEU A 188 14.60 22.25 -1.26
C LEU A 188 14.34 23.66 -1.81
N PRO A 189 14.34 24.68 -0.94
CA PRO A 189 14.22 26.06 -1.40
C PRO A 189 15.39 26.44 -2.31
N ASN A 190 15.08 27.15 -3.38
CA ASN A 190 16.15 27.70 -4.23
C ASN A 190 16.83 28.83 -3.45
N PRO A 191 18.15 28.73 -3.16
CA PRO A 191 18.86 29.76 -2.41
C PRO A 191 18.89 31.13 -3.11
N GLU A 192 18.64 31.17 -4.42
CA GLU A 192 18.60 32.39 -5.21
C GLU A 192 17.19 33.04 -5.29
N GLN A 193 16.17 32.37 -4.76
CA GLN A 193 14.81 32.89 -4.74
C GLN A 193 14.36 33.16 -3.30
N ALA A 194 13.98 34.41 -3.04
CA ALA A 194 13.33 34.75 -1.79
C ALA A 194 12.06 33.90 -1.57
N ALA A 195 11.87 33.39 -0.36
CA ALA A 195 10.64 32.70 0.01
C ALA A 195 9.44 33.63 -0.23
N LYS A 196 8.51 33.20 -1.06
CA LYS A 196 7.23 33.91 -1.25
C LYS A 196 6.20 33.26 -0.33
N TYR A 197 5.72 34.01 0.62
CA TYR A 197 4.60 33.64 1.47
C TYR A 197 3.28 34.04 0.81
#